data_16ef8a6cf6ef18ca080c010281cfccc4
#
_entry.id   16ef8a6cf6ef18ca080c010281cfccc4
#
_cell.length_a   1.000
_cell.length_b   1.000
_cell.length_c   1.000
_cell.angle_alpha   90.00
_cell.angle_beta   90.00
_cell.angle_gamma   90.00
#
_symmetry.space_group_name_H-M   'P 1'
#
loop_
_entity.id
_entity.type
_entity.pdbx_description
1 polymer ?
#
loop_
_entity_poly.entity_id
_entity_poly.type
_entity_poly.pdbx_seq_one_letter_code
_entity_poly.pdbx_strand_id
1 'polypeptide(L)'
;MGDTASSSSKIVKSLGLVFGDIGTSPIYTMGAVMLFMIPSSFNIFGLLSLVTWTLIVIITVQYIWLAMSLSDKGEGGTIVLRNILDTLLEPGIAASAVSVLTIIGIALFIGDGVITPAISILSAVEGIVLIPGFEATGQFTLLLIAAAIAIGLFLIQRQGTDRVAWAFGPVMVIWFGALALTGLISIIGAPQVLFALSPTYAVDFLFDNGWASIMVMSAVILCVTGGEALYADMGHLGREPIVKGWIVVLPALVLSYLGQGAYVIQTDNTHNVLFSMINHINPLILVPFLILSVCATVIASQAMISGMFSIVYQGMMTRFLPKMKVEYTSPELRSQIYIDGINWMLLGAVLLVIFEFQSSENLSAAYGLAVSGSMMISAILMTMIFFKKNAKAKMLIAGVLILIDVVFFVSTLFKIPHGAYWSFFIATIPLIIIVTFILGQDKLHAMQRPLPLEEFLPRYKESYASLHTIRGTALYFIGDIRNLSPYLPQVFFQNEIMYENNILVSITITEKPFGVATDFDTGVAPGLHIFRISCGYMEIVDVVKLLQEKGIDEKTIFYGIETI
;
A
#
# COMPACT_ATOMS: atom_id res chain seq x y z
N MET A 1 -17.20 -25.34 -1.92
CA MET A 1 -18.48 -24.81 -1.38
C MET A 1 -18.42 -23.30 -1.52
N GLY A 2 -19.15 -22.76 -2.51
CA GLY A 2 -19.00 -21.36 -2.94
C GLY A 2 -19.61 -20.36 -1.98
N ASP A 3 -18.95 -19.33 -1.91
CA ASP A 3 -19.05 -17.98 -1.38
C ASP A 3 -20.47 -17.40 -1.36
N THR A 4 -21.23 -17.69 -0.30
CA THR A 4 -22.54 -17.08 -0.02
C THR A 4 -22.44 -16.02 1.08
N ALA A 5 -21.28 -15.38 1.28
CA ALA A 5 -21.23 -14.17 2.08
C ALA A 5 -22.14 -13.12 1.42
N SER A 6 -23.17 -12.64 2.13
CA SER A 6 -24.10 -11.65 1.59
C SER A 6 -23.32 -10.42 1.13
N SER A 7 -23.78 -9.74 0.09
CA SER A 7 -23.17 -8.49 -0.43
C SER A 7 -22.94 -7.48 0.71
N SER A 8 -23.83 -7.44 1.70
CA SER A 8 -23.71 -6.58 2.90
C SER A 8 -22.50 -6.96 3.77
N SER A 9 -22.20 -8.25 3.94
CA SER A 9 -21.03 -8.69 4.70
C SER A 9 -19.71 -8.26 4.05
N LYS A 10 -19.62 -8.31 2.70
CA LYS A 10 -18.44 -7.86 1.95
C LYS A 10 -18.27 -6.34 2.03
N ILE A 11 -19.36 -5.57 2.04
CA ILE A 11 -19.31 -4.11 2.23
C ILE A 11 -18.79 -3.78 3.64
N VAL A 12 -19.32 -4.44 4.68
CA VAL A 12 -18.88 -4.22 6.07
C VAL A 12 -17.40 -4.57 6.24
N LYS A 13 -16.93 -5.67 5.62
CA LYS A 13 -15.50 -6.02 5.58
C LYS A 13 -14.66 -4.92 4.90
N SER A 14 -15.15 -4.32 3.80
CA SER A 14 -14.42 -3.26 3.10
C SER A 14 -14.28 -1.99 3.97
N LEU A 15 -15.30 -1.66 4.77
CA LEU A 15 -15.21 -0.53 5.70
C LEU A 15 -14.08 -0.70 6.71
N GLY A 16 -13.85 -1.91 7.19
CA GLY A 16 -12.78 -2.19 8.15
C GLY A 16 -11.40 -2.32 7.53
N LEU A 17 -11.29 -3.00 6.38
CA LEU A 17 -9.98 -3.35 5.81
C LEU A 17 -9.40 -2.26 4.90
N VAL A 18 -10.26 -1.44 4.25
CA VAL A 18 -9.83 -0.54 3.18
C VAL A 18 -10.02 0.93 3.55
N PHE A 19 -11.13 1.26 4.23
CA PHE A 19 -11.48 2.66 4.54
C PHE A 19 -10.99 3.14 5.92
N GLY A 20 -10.15 2.35 6.59
CA GLY A 20 -9.61 2.72 7.91
C GLY A 20 -8.84 4.03 7.86
N ASP A 21 -7.88 4.14 6.98
CA ASP A 21 -6.98 5.29 6.89
C ASP A 21 -7.73 6.59 6.53
N ILE A 22 -8.46 6.59 5.42
CA ILE A 22 -9.25 7.77 5.04
C ILE A 22 -10.32 8.13 6.09
N GLY A 23 -10.80 7.13 6.85
CA GLY A 23 -11.78 7.32 7.91
C GLY A 23 -11.23 8.02 9.14
N THR A 24 -9.93 7.99 9.38
CA THR A 24 -9.28 8.64 10.53
C THR A 24 -8.75 10.04 10.21
N SER A 25 -8.66 10.42 8.94
CA SER A 25 -8.25 11.77 8.52
C SER A 25 -9.03 12.92 9.18
N PRO A 26 -10.34 12.83 9.48
CA PRO A 26 -11.08 13.88 10.18
C PRO A 26 -10.53 14.24 11.57
N ILE A 27 -9.75 13.34 12.19
CA ILE A 27 -9.20 13.57 13.54
C ILE A 27 -8.16 14.71 13.52
N TYR A 28 -7.34 14.79 12.46
CA TYR A 28 -6.20 15.70 12.42
C TYR A 28 -6.26 16.74 11.29
N THR A 29 -7.01 16.51 10.22
CA THR A 29 -6.98 17.39 9.03
C THR A 29 -7.43 18.81 9.35
N MET A 30 -8.55 18.98 10.06
CA MET A 30 -9.07 20.32 10.35
C MET A 30 -8.11 21.11 11.24
N GLY A 31 -7.55 20.49 12.29
CA GLY A 31 -6.52 21.11 13.12
C GLY A 31 -5.30 21.56 12.30
N ALA A 32 -4.80 20.67 11.44
CA ALA A 32 -3.64 20.96 10.59
C ALA A 32 -3.87 22.13 9.62
N VAL A 33 -5.07 22.25 9.05
CA VAL A 33 -5.41 23.35 8.13
C VAL A 33 -5.55 24.68 8.86
N MET A 34 -6.14 24.66 10.08
CA MET A 34 -6.36 25.88 10.87
C MET A 34 -5.05 26.57 11.29
N LEU A 35 -3.91 25.88 11.22
CA LEU A 35 -2.60 26.50 11.44
C LEU A 35 -2.20 27.54 10.37
N PHE A 36 -2.81 27.48 9.19
CA PHE A 36 -2.44 28.28 8.02
C PHE A 36 -3.48 29.34 7.62
N MET A 37 -4.59 29.45 8.36
CA MET A 37 -5.63 30.40 8.02
C MET A 37 -6.25 31.05 9.27
N ILE A 38 -6.70 32.29 9.11
CA ILE A 38 -7.52 32.97 10.14
C ILE A 38 -8.97 32.49 9.97
N PRO A 39 -9.59 31.93 11.03
CA PRO A 39 -10.97 31.47 10.96
C PRO A 39 -11.92 32.66 10.75
N SER A 40 -12.55 32.70 9.59
CA SER A 40 -13.70 33.55 9.29
C SER A 40 -14.75 32.69 8.61
N SER A 41 -16.03 33.06 8.67
CA SER A 41 -17.08 32.27 8.03
C SER A 41 -16.80 32.02 6.55
N PHE A 42 -16.30 33.02 5.83
CA PHE A 42 -15.94 32.89 4.41
C PHE A 42 -14.80 31.90 4.20
N ASN A 43 -13.71 32.03 4.97
CA ASN A 43 -12.55 31.14 4.88
C ASN A 43 -12.93 29.69 5.24
N ILE A 44 -13.78 29.51 6.24
CA ILE A 44 -14.27 28.17 6.63
C ILE A 44 -15.12 27.56 5.52
N PHE A 45 -16.01 28.32 4.86
CA PHE A 45 -16.78 27.80 3.72
C PHE A 45 -15.84 27.41 2.56
N GLY A 46 -14.85 28.24 2.26
CA GLY A 46 -13.85 27.92 1.24
C GLY A 46 -13.06 26.66 1.54
N LEU A 47 -12.57 26.52 2.78
CA LEU A 47 -11.89 25.32 3.25
C LEU A 47 -12.77 24.07 3.15
N LEU A 48 -13.98 24.11 3.68
CA LEU A 48 -14.89 22.96 3.65
C LEU A 48 -15.27 22.56 2.22
N SER A 49 -15.40 23.55 1.33
CA SER A 49 -15.59 23.33 -0.09
C SER A 49 -14.37 22.64 -0.70
N LEU A 50 -13.15 23.12 -0.42
CA LEU A 50 -11.91 22.47 -0.88
C LEU A 50 -11.81 21.02 -0.41
N VAL A 51 -12.05 20.73 0.88
CA VAL A 51 -12.04 19.37 1.43
C VAL A 51 -13.07 18.48 0.74
N THR A 52 -14.32 18.96 0.60
CA THR A 52 -15.40 18.18 -0.02
C THR A 52 -15.08 17.84 -1.47
N TRP A 53 -14.63 18.83 -2.25
CA TRP A 53 -14.33 18.60 -3.66
C TRP A 53 -13.02 17.85 -3.87
N THR A 54 -12.05 17.94 -2.96
CA THR A 54 -10.85 17.10 -2.97
C THR A 54 -11.21 15.64 -2.77
N LEU A 55 -12.08 15.30 -1.81
CA LEU A 55 -12.60 13.95 -1.62
C LEU A 55 -13.32 13.42 -2.88
N ILE A 56 -14.13 14.26 -3.52
CA ILE A 56 -14.84 13.87 -4.75
C ILE A 56 -13.85 13.68 -5.90
N VAL A 57 -12.98 14.63 -6.16
CA VAL A 57 -12.08 14.61 -7.33
C VAL A 57 -11.02 13.53 -7.18
N ILE A 58 -10.36 13.47 -6.02
CA ILE A 58 -9.24 12.54 -5.83
C ILE A 58 -9.76 11.14 -5.53
N ILE A 59 -10.59 10.96 -4.50
CA ILE A 59 -10.99 9.60 -4.12
C ILE A 59 -12.03 9.05 -5.08
N THR A 60 -13.11 9.79 -5.37
CA THR A 60 -14.18 9.24 -6.21
C THR A 60 -13.75 9.14 -7.68
N VAL A 61 -13.17 10.21 -8.27
CA VAL A 61 -12.87 10.22 -9.69
C VAL A 61 -11.54 9.51 -9.96
N GLN A 62 -10.44 9.90 -9.29
CA GLN A 62 -9.11 9.37 -9.60
C GLN A 62 -8.98 7.91 -9.17
N TYR A 63 -9.33 7.57 -7.90
CA TYR A 63 -9.11 6.21 -7.41
C TYR A 63 -10.27 5.26 -7.68
N ILE A 64 -11.49 5.57 -7.20
CA ILE A 64 -12.64 4.65 -7.30
C ILE A 64 -13.07 4.44 -8.75
N TRP A 65 -13.12 5.49 -9.55
CA TRP A 65 -13.61 5.40 -10.91
C TRP A 65 -12.51 5.06 -11.92
N LEU A 66 -11.38 5.80 -11.95
CA LEU A 66 -10.33 5.59 -12.95
C LEU A 66 -9.34 4.50 -12.53
N ALA A 67 -8.64 4.64 -11.39
CA ALA A 67 -7.59 3.71 -10.99
C ALA A 67 -8.13 2.28 -10.85
N MET A 68 -9.23 2.09 -10.13
CA MET A 68 -9.84 0.76 -9.97
C MET A 68 -10.45 0.18 -11.24
N SER A 69 -10.53 0.95 -12.35
CA SER A 69 -10.86 0.39 -13.67
C SER A 69 -9.66 -0.26 -14.35
N LEU A 70 -8.46 -0.09 -13.78
CA LEU A 70 -7.19 -0.66 -14.23
C LEU A 70 -6.73 -1.67 -13.19
N SER A 71 -6.97 -2.93 -13.43
CA SER A 71 -6.56 -4.03 -12.57
C SER A 71 -5.88 -5.12 -13.38
N ASP A 72 -4.94 -5.80 -12.77
CA ASP A 72 -4.40 -7.07 -13.26
C ASP A 72 -4.73 -8.16 -12.25
N LYS A 73 -5.45 -9.20 -12.68
CA LYS A 73 -5.92 -10.32 -11.84
C LYS A 73 -6.68 -9.89 -10.57
N GLY A 74 -7.31 -8.73 -10.60
CA GLY A 74 -8.03 -8.16 -9.45
C GLY A 74 -7.16 -7.33 -8.50
N GLU A 75 -5.85 -7.29 -8.69
CA GLU A 75 -4.92 -6.45 -7.92
C GLU A 75 -4.84 -5.03 -8.48
N GLY A 76 -4.48 -4.08 -7.61
CA GLY A 76 -4.27 -2.67 -7.92
C GLY A 76 -2.95 -2.15 -7.37
N GLY A 77 -2.71 -0.85 -7.52
CA GLY A 77 -1.50 -0.16 -7.05
C GLY A 77 -0.53 0.22 -8.17
N THR A 78 0.47 1.02 -7.84
CA THR A 78 1.43 1.60 -8.79
C THR A 78 2.21 0.52 -9.56
N ILE A 79 2.52 -0.62 -8.94
CA ILE A 79 3.21 -1.75 -9.58
C ILE A 79 2.32 -2.38 -10.65
N VAL A 80 1.02 -2.52 -10.37
CA VAL A 80 0.06 -3.05 -11.33
C VAL A 80 -0.08 -2.14 -12.55
N LEU A 81 -0.13 -0.81 -12.34
CA LEU A 81 -0.13 0.16 -13.45
C LEU A 81 1.11 0.00 -14.35
N ARG A 82 2.29 -0.19 -13.74
CA ARG A 82 3.51 -0.49 -14.49
C ARG A 82 3.38 -1.80 -15.27
N ASN A 83 2.94 -2.89 -14.64
CA ASN A 83 2.81 -4.18 -15.32
C ASN A 83 1.89 -4.09 -16.54
N ILE A 84 0.79 -3.34 -16.43
CA ILE A 84 -0.10 -3.05 -17.57
C ILE A 84 0.67 -2.27 -18.65
N LEU A 85 1.47 -1.27 -18.30
CA LEU A 85 2.26 -0.49 -19.24
C LEU A 85 3.36 -1.31 -19.91
N ASP A 86 4.01 -2.22 -19.18
CA ASP A 86 5.05 -3.10 -19.72
C ASP A 86 4.49 -4.01 -20.85
N THR A 87 3.21 -4.35 -20.80
CA THR A 87 2.54 -5.09 -21.90
C THR A 87 2.15 -4.21 -23.10
N LEU A 88 2.11 -2.89 -22.93
CA LEU A 88 1.64 -1.91 -23.93
C LEU A 88 2.78 -1.10 -24.57
N LEU A 89 3.96 -1.09 -23.95
CA LEU A 89 5.12 -0.33 -24.37
C LEU A 89 6.18 -1.25 -24.98
N GLU A 90 6.81 -0.79 -26.05
CA GLU A 90 8.02 -1.41 -26.56
C GLU A 90 9.23 -1.03 -25.67
N PRO A 91 10.25 -1.90 -25.58
CA PRO A 91 11.48 -1.57 -24.87
C PRO A 91 12.11 -0.27 -25.40
N GLY A 92 12.35 0.70 -24.51
CA GLY A 92 12.90 2.01 -24.88
C GLY A 92 12.79 3.05 -23.77
N ILE A 93 13.01 4.32 -24.10
CA ILE A 93 13.02 5.44 -23.15
C ILE A 93 11.72 5.53 -22.34
N ALA A 94 10.55 5.30 -22.99
CA ALA A 94 9.26 5.37 -22.32
C ALA A 94 9.11 4.27 -21.24
N ALA A 95 9.51 3.02 -21.55
CA ALA A 95 9.49 1.92 -20.59
C ALA A 95 10.44 2.17 -19.41
N SER A 96 11.64 2.71 -19.70
CA SER A 96 12.61 3.09 -18.66
C SER A 96 12.06 4.21 -17.76
N ALA A 97 11.41 5.22 -18.33
CA ALA A 97 10.79 6.31 -17.56
C ALA A 97 9.66 5.79 -16.66
N VAL A 98 8.81 4.88 -17.16
CA VAL A 98 7.76 4.22 -16.37
C VAL A 98 8.36 3.44 -15.20
N SER A 99 9.46 2.71 -15.42
CA SER A 99 10.15 1.98 -14.35
C SER A 99 10.68 2.93 -13.27
N VAL A 100 11.33 4.02 -13.65
CA VAL A 100 11.84 5.02 -12.70
C VAL A 100 10.69 5.67 -11.91
N LEU A 101 9.62 6.10 -12.57
CA LEU A 101 8.45 6.65 -11.90
C LEU A 101 7.83 5.64 -10.91
N THR A 102 7.74 4.38 -11.31
CA THR A 102 7.21 3.32 -10.43
C THR A 102 8.07 3.14 -9.19
N ILE A 103 9.41 3.11 -9.34
CA ILE A 103 10.35 2.98 -8.22
C ILE A 103 10.19 4.15 -7.24
N ILE A 104 10.09 5.37 -7.76
CA ILE A 104 9.85 6.57 -6.93
C ILE A 104 8.48 6.46 -6.24
N GLY A 105 7.42 6.06 -6.96
CA GLY A 105 6.08 5.88 -6.39
C GLY A 105 6.04 4.85 -5.26
N ILE A 106 6.70 3.70 -5.43
CA ILE A 106 6.84 2.69 -4.38
C ILE A 106 7.57 3.26 -3.16
N ALA A 107 8.67 3.96 -3.38
CA ALA A 107 9.45 4.54 -2.28
C ALA A 107 8.64 5.61 -1.51
N LEU A 108 7.88 6.44 -2.20
CA LEU A 108 6.98 7.43 -1.59
C LEU A 108 5.86 6.75 -0.81
N PHE A 109 5.24 5.70 -1.35
CA PHE A 109 4.20 4.93 -0.67
C PHE A 109 4.74 4.26 0.60
N ILE A 110 5.96 3.70 0.55
CA ILE A 110 6.62 3.14 1.74
C ILE A 110 6.87 4.24 2.78
N GLY A 111 7.29 5.42 2.35
CA GLY A 111 7.45 6.59 3.23
C GLY A 111 6.15 7.02 3.91
N ASP A 112 5.07 7.05 3.15
CA ASP A 112 3.72 7.31 3.65
C ASP A 112 3.27 6.28 4.69
N GLY A 113 3.53 5.00 4.43
CA GLY A 113 3.21 3.90 5.33
C GLY A 113 3.90 3.94 6.69
N VAL A 114 4.92 4.77 6.87
CA VAL A 114 5.55 5.06 8.17
C VAL A 114 4.83 6.21 8.89
N ILE A 115 4.52 7.28 8.16
CA ILE A 115 3.96 8.52 8.72
C ILE A 115 2.50 8.32 9.13
N THR A 116 1.71 7.64 8.33
CA THR A 116 0.26 7.46 8.52
C THR A 116 -0.10 6.78 9.85
N PRO A 117 0.48 5.64 10.26
CA PRO A 117 0.21 5.06 11.57
C PRO A 117 0.62 5.99 12.72
N ALA A 118 1.74 6.70 12.58
CA ALA A 118 2.22 7.62 13.59
C ALA A 118 1.24 8.77 13.85
N ILE A 119 0.80 9.47 12.79
CA ILE A 119 -0.11 10.61 12.93
C ILE A 119 -1.50 10.16 13.42
N SER A 120 -2.01 9.04 12.93
CA SER A 120 -3.33 8.52 13.31
C SER A 120 -3.38 8.15 14.78
N ILE A 121 -2.39 7.40 15.27
CA ILE A 121 -2.34 6.99 16.68
C ILE A 121 -2.11 8.23 17.58
N LEU A 122 -1.15 9.08 17.22
CA LEU A 122 -0.79 10.25 18.04
C LEU A 122 -1.97 11.23 18.17
N SER A 123 -2.65 11.55 17.05
CA SER A 123 -3.79 12.46 17.06
C SER A 123 -4.98 11.93 17.89
N ALA A 124 -5.23 10.62 17.90
CA ALA A 124 -6.26 10.03 18.74
C ALA A 124 -5.89 10.10 20.23
N VAL A 125 -4.60 9.86 20.56
CA VAL A 125 -4.10 9.93 21.95
C VAL A 125 -4.09 11.36 22.48
N GLU A 126 -3.81 12.35 21.65
CA GLU A 126 -3.85 13.79 22.05
C GLU A 126 -5.23 14.24 22.51
N GLY A 127 -6.31 13.58 22.09
CA GLY A 127 -7.66 13.84 22.61
C GLY A 127 -7.84 13.57 24.11
N ILE A 128 -6.94 12.82 24.75
CA ILE A 128 -6.99 12.49 26.19
C ILE A 128 -6.94 13.76 27.06
N VAL A 129 -6.23 14.80 26.63
CA VAL A 129 -6.13 16.07 27.39
C VAL A 129 -7.48 16.80 27.55
N LEU A 130 -8.48 16.44 26.75
CA LEU A 130 -9.83 17.02 26.87
C LEU A 130 -10.71 16.31 27.92
N ILE A 131 -10.22 15.20 28.48
CA ILE A 131 -10.95 14.46 29.53
C ILE A 131 -10.77 15.19 30.86
N PRO A 132 -11.86 15.51 31.62
CA PRO A 132 -11.75 16.11 32.94
C PRO A 132 -10.83 15.31 33.88
N GLY A 133 -9.81 15.98 34.42
CA GLY A 133 -8.78 15.39 35.29
C GLY A 133 -7.53 14.91 34.56
N PHE A 134 -7.49 14.95 33.21
CA PHE A 134 -6.31 14.61 32.40
C PHE A 134 -5.73 15.81 31.64
N GLU A 135 -6.21 17.03 31.89
CA GLU A 135 -5.78 18.26 31.22
C GLU A 135 -4.28 18.54 31.41
N ALA A 136 -3.73 18.11 32.56
CA ALA A 136 -2.32 18.27 32.89
C ALA A 136 -1.43 17.09 32.42
N THR A 137 -1.96 16.19 31.58
CA THR A 137 -1.15 15.07 31.06
C THR A 137 0.01 15.60 30.24
N GLY A 138 1.23 15.32 30.68
CA GLY A 138 2.44 15.78 30.01
C GLY A 138 2.61 15.13 28.64
N GLN A 139 3.20 15.88 27.71
CA GLN A 139 3.43 15.41 26.32
C GLN A 139 4.16 14.05 26.28
N PHE A 140 5.15 13.86 27.14
CA PHE A 140 5.89 12.59 27.19
C PHE A 140 4.99 11.39 27.54
N THR A 141 3.98 11.57 28.40
CA THR A 141 3.02 10.50 28.73
C THR A 141 2.16 10.14 27.52
N LEU A 142 1.72 11.13 26.73
CA LEU A 142 0.97 10.90 25.50
C LEU A 142 1.82 10.12 24.48
N LEU A 143 3.12 10.47 24.35
CA LEU A 143 4.05 9.74 23.48
C LEU A 143 4.22 8.28 23.93
N LEU A 144 4.33 8.02 25.23
CA LEU A 144 4.43 6.66 25.74
C LEU A 144 3.15 5.84 25.47
N ILE A 145 1.98 6.46 25.60
CA ILE A 145 0.70 5.80 25.28
C ILE A 145 0.65 5.49 23.77
N ALA A 146 0.98 6.46 22.92
CA ALA A 146 1.02 6.25 21.47
C ALA A 146 2.02 5.16 21.07
N ALA A 147 3.22 5.16 21.67
CA ALA A 147 4.22 4.12 21.45
C ALA A 147 3.75 2.73 21.91
N ALA A 148 3.07 2.65 23.06
CA ALA A 148 2.53 1.39 23.57
C ALA A 148 1.43 0.83 22.62
N ILE A 149 0.55 1.67 22.08
CA ILE A 149 -0.45 1.29 21.10
C ILE A 149 0.23 0.78 19.82
N ALA A 150 1.22 1.52 19.30
CA ALA A 150 1.99 1.11 18.12
C ALA A 150 2.69 -0.24 18.33
N ILE A 151 3.42 -0.42 19.44
CA ILE A 151 4.09 -1.69 19.77
C ILE A 151 3.07 -2.82 19.86
N GLY A 152 1.95 -2.62 20.55
CA GLY A 152 0.89 -3.62 20.65
C GLY A 152 0.34 -4.02 19.29
N LEU A 153 0.12 -3.05 18.40
CA LEU A 153 -0.35 -3.29 17.04
C LEU A 153 0.63 -4.15 16.23
N PHE A 154 1.93 -3.79 16.23
CA PHE A 154 2.94 -4.52 15.46
C PHE A 154 3.24 -5.93 16.03
N LEU A 155 3.09 -6.15 17.34
CA LEU A 155 3.22 -7.47 17.96
C LEU A 155 2.12 -8.45 17.52
N ILE A 156 0.91 -7.97 17.24
CA ILE A 156 -0.23 -8.81 16.86
C ILE A 156 -0.18 -9.18 15.37
N GLN A 157 0.58 -8.47 14.53
CA GLN A 157 0.63 -8.66 13.07
C GLN A 157 0.90 -10.10 12.66
N ARG A 158 1.83 -10.78 13.33
CA ARG A 158 2.20 -12.17 13.02
C ARG A 158 1.07 -13.16 13.19
N GLN A 159 0.09 -12.86 14.06
CA GLN A 159 -1.04 -13.77 14.31
C GLN A 159 -2.06 -13.79 13.16
N GLY A 160 -1.87 -12.90 12.18
CA GLY A 160 -2.76 -12.70 11.05
C GLY A 160 -3.94 -11.78 11.38
N THR A 161 -4.30 -10.96 10.39
CA THR A 161 -5.41 -10.02 10.51
C THR A 161 -6.76 -10.72 10.58
N ASP A 162 -6.90 -11.95 10.09
CA ASP A 162 -8.18 -12.68 10.05
C ASP A 162 -8.83 -12.86 11.42
N ARG A 163 -8.01 -13.04 12.48
CA ARG A 163 -8.55 -13.23 13.84
C ARG A 163 -9.23 -11.99 14.41
N VAL A 164 -8.85 -10.81 13.98
CA VAL A 164 -9.39 -9.53 14.46
C VAL A 164 -10.22 -8.81 13.39
N ALA A 165 -10.05 -9.15 12.11
CA ALA A 165 -10.74 -8.52 10.98
C ALA A 165 -12.27 -8.62 11.05
N TRP A 166 -12.82 -9.64 11.73
CA TRP A 166 -14.26 -9.75 11.96
C TRP A 166 -14.83 -8.56 12.77
N ALA A 167 -14.02 -7.99 13.66
CA ALA A 167 -14.41 -6.85 14.48
C ALA A 167 -14.19 -5.51 13.76
N PHE A 168 -13.29 -5.44 12.78
CA PHE A 168 -12.92 -4.20 12.11
C PHE A 168 -14.10 -3.56 11.37
N GLY A 169 -14.85 -4.35 10.62
CA GLY A 169 -16.02 -3.87 9.89
C GLY A 169 -17.06 -3.24 10.82
N PRO A 170 -17.59 -3.95 11.82
CA PRO A 170 -18.53 -3.39 12.78
C PRO A 170 -18.03 -2.14 13.50
N VAL A 171 -16.77 -2.12 13.95
CA VAL A 171 -16.18 -0.94 14.62
C VAL A 171 -16.15 0.25 13.66
N MET A 172 -15.74 0.06 12.40
CA MET A 172 -15.72 1.15 11.42
C MET A 172 -17.13 1.60 11.00
N VAL A 173 -18.11 0.72 10.97
CA VAL A 173 -19.54 1.13 10.80
C VAL A 173 -19.98 2.08 11.92
N ILE A 174 -19.66 1.73 13.17
CA ILE A 174 -19.98 2.59 14.33
C ILE A 174 -19.19 3.90 14.23
N TRP A 175 -17.92 3.86 13.83
CA TRP A 175 -17.07 5.04 13.65
C TRP A 175 -17.62 6.00 12.61
N PHE A 176 -17.92 5.55 11.39
CA PHE A 176 -18.51 6.40 10.35
C PHE A 176 -19.89 6.90 10.74
N GLY A 177 -20.69 6.07 11.43
CA GLY A 177 -21.97 6.47 11.98
C GLY A 177 -21.82 7.57 13.03
N ALA A 178 -20.84 7.46 13.94
CA ALA A 178 -20.55 8.47 14.95
C ALA A 178 -20.07 9.78 14.32
N LEU A 179 -19.16 9.72 13.33
CA LEU A 179 -18.71 10.90 12.58
C LEU A 179 -19.87 11.62 11.88
N ALA A 180 -20.73 10.87 11.19
CA ALA A 180 -21.89 11.43 10.49
C ALA A 180 -22.90 12.06 11.45
N LEU A 181 -23.24 11.35 12.54
CA LEU A 181 -24.23 11.80 13.52
C LEU A 181 -23.76 13.06 14.26
N THR A 182 -22.54 13.06 14.77
CA THR A 182 -21.98 14.20 15.51
C THR A 182 -21.77 15.40 14.59
N GLY A 183 -21.32 15.15 13.35
CA GLY A 183 -21.24 16.19 12.32
C GLY A 183 -22.60 16.81 12.02
N LEU A 184 -23.65 16.00 11.83
CA LEU A 184 -25.01 16.46 11.59
C LEU A 184 -25.56 17.30 12.76
N ILE A 185 -25.33 16.87 14.00
CA ILE A 185 -25.74 17.61 15.20
C ILE A 185 -25.07 19.00 15.22
N SER A 186 -23.78 19.08 14.93
CA SER A 186 -23.05 20.35 14.92
C SER A 186 -23.53 21.27 13.78
N ILE A 187 -23.88 20.73 12.61
CA ILE A 187 -24.42 21.49 11.46
C ILE A 187 -25.75 22.18 11.83
N ILE A 188 -26.59 21.58 12.68
CA ILE A 188 -27.85 22.19 13.11
C ILE A 188 -27.60 23.55 13.79
N GLY A 189 -26.47 23.70 14.51
CA GLY A 189 -26.08 24.96 15.17
C GLY A 189 -25.59 26.06 14.21
N ALA A 190 -25.11 25.70 13.04
CA ALA A 190 -24.62 26.64 12.01
C ALA A 190 -24.91 26.10 10.59
N PRO A 191 -26.20 26.03 10.17
CA PRO A 191 -26.59 25.36 8.93
C PRO A 191 -26.05 26.04 7.67
N GLN A 192 -25.56 27.29 7.76
CA GLN A 192 -24.91 27.99 6.67
C GLN A 192 -23.66 27.28 6.12
N VAL A 193 -23.04 26.35 6.88
CA VAL A 193 -21.90 25.56 6.38
C VAL A 193 -22.25 24.69 5.17
N LEU A 194 -23.55 24.40 4.96
CA LEU A 194 -24.01 23.67 3.79
C LEU A 194 -23.77 24.41 2.47
N PHE A 195 -23.61 25.74 2.49
CA PHE A 195 -23.21 26.50 1.32
C PHE A 195 -21.82 26.07 0.80
N ALA A 196 -20.95 25.56 1.66
CA ALA A 196 -19.64 25.03 1.28
C ALA A 196 -19.70 23.79 0.36
N LEU A 197 -20.86 23.17 0.16
CA LEU A 197 -21.04 22.13 -0.85
C LEU A 197 -20.90 22.67 -2.28
N SER A 198 -21.10 23.99 -2.50
CA SER A 198 -20.84 24.63 -3.77
C SER A 198 -19.33 24.77 -4.03
N PRO A 199 -18.81 24.34 -5.21
CA PRO A 199 -17.39 24.48 -5.56
C PRO A 199 -16.95 25.94 -5.71
N THR A 200 -17.89 26.87 -5.85
CA THR A 200 -17.57 28.30 -5.99
C THR A 200 -16.81 28.84 -4.79
N TYR A 201 -17.17 28.40 -3.55
CA TYR A 201 -16.46 28.82 -2.34
C TYR A 201 -15.00 28.34 -2.31
N ALA A 202 -14.70 27.16 -2.87
CA ALA A 202 -13.32 26.71 -3.01
C ALA A 202 -12.54 27.62 -3.97
N VAL A 203 -13.16 27.95 -5.11
CA VAL A 203 -12.53 28.82 -6.14
C VAL A 203 -12.31 30.21 -5.57
N ASP A 204 -13.33 30.85 -4.99
CA ASP A 204 -13.24 32.17 -4.39
C ASP A 204 -12.16 32.22 -3.31
N PHE A 205 -12.11 31.17 -2.42
CA PHE A 205 -11.08 31.06 -1.39
C PHE A 205 -9.65 31.03 -1.96
N LEU A 206 -9.43 30.28 -3.06
CA LEU A 206 -8.12 30.16 -3.68
C LEU A 206 -7.65 31.49 -4.27
N PHE A 207 -8.56 32.29 -4.86
CA PHE A 207 -8.22 33.57 -5.45
C PHE A 207 -8.07 34.68 -4.41
N ASP A 208 -8.91 34.73 -3.39
CA ASP A 208 -8.93 35.81 -2.41
C ASP A 208 -7.81 35.74 -1.37
N ASN A 209 -7.34 34.51 -1.05
CA ASN A 209 -6.33 34.29 0.01
C ASN A 209 -4.88 34.19 -0.53
N GLY A 210 -4.65 34.25 -1.84
CA GLY A 210 -3.32 34.32 -2.43
C GLY A 210 -2.36 33.25 -1.89
N TRP A 211 -1.27 33.66 -1.25
CA TRP A 211 -0.26 32.72 -0.72
C TRP A 211 -0.80 31.81 0.39
N ALA A 212 -1.69 32.30 1.24
CA ALA A 212 -2.27 31.49 2.32
C ALA A 212 -3.06 30.31 1.77
N SER A 213 -3.73 30.47 0.61
CA SER A 213 -4.45 29.35 -0.02
C SER A 213 -3.54 28.18 -0.43
N ILE A 214 -2.29 28.48 -0.85
CA ILE A 214 -1.30 27.43 -1.17
C ILE A 214 -0.93 26.64 0.09
N MET A 215 -0.73 27.31 1.22
CA MET A 215 -0.45 26.66 2.49
C MET A 215 -1.64 25.82 2.96
N VAL A 216 -2.86 26.32 2.84
CA VAL A 216 -4.08 25.58 3.13
C VAL A 216 -4.21 24.35 2.22
N MET A 217 -3.98 24.47 0.92
CA MET A 217 -3.97 23.36 -0.03
C MET A 217 -2.99 22.26 0.40
N SER A 218 -1.80 22.63 0.87
CA SER A 218 -0.80 21.69 1.35
C SER A 218 -1.23 20.89 2.60
N ALA A 219 -2.22 21.37 3.34
CA ALA A 219 -2.81 20.66 4.47
C ALA A 219 -4.12 19.95 4.11
N VAL A 220 -4.90 20.46 3.14
CA VAL A 220 -6.12 19.82 2.63
C VAL A 220 -5.84 18.42 2.09
N ILE A 221 -4.66 18.18 1.50
CA ILE A 221 -4.25 16.84 1.02
C ILE A 221 -4.40 15.75 2.09
N LEU A 222 -4.35 16.11 3.37
CA LEU A 222 -4.52 15.17 4.47
C LEU A 222 -5.90 14.50 4.48
N CYS A 223 -6.94 15.12 3.92
CA CYS A 223 -8.28 14.53 3.87
C CYS A 223 -8.40 13.35 2.90
N VAL A 224 -7.44 13.17 1.99
CA VAL A 224 -7.41 12.10 0.98
C VAL A 224 -6.30 11.08 1.22
N THR A 225 -5.67 11.12 2.40
CA THR A 225 -4.74 10.06 2.80
C THR A 225 -5.44 8.70 2.75
N GLY A 226 -4.71 7.66 2.38
CA GLY A 226 -5.29 6.32 2.17
C GLY A 226 -5.89 6.09 0.79
N GLY A 227 -5.95 7.09 -0.10
CA GLY A 227 -6.44 6.89 -1.46
C GLY A 227 -5.59 5.90 -2.28
N GLU A 228 -4.27 5.99 -2.17
CA GLU A 228 -3.34 5.04 -2.81
C GLU A 228 -3.46 3.65 -2.18
N ALA A 229 -3.53 3.57 -0.83
CA ALA A 229 -3.71 2.32 -0.12
C ALA A 229 -5.03 1.63 -0.50
N LEU A 230 -6.12 2.40 -0.65
CA LEU A 230 -7.42 1.91 -1.10
C LEU A 230 -7.35 1.23 -2.48
N TYR A 231 -6.52 1.75 -3.39
CA TYR A 231 -6.29 1.12 -4.69
C TYR A 231 -5.37 -0.10 -4.58
N ALA A 232 -4.34 -0.06 -3.77
CA ALA A 232 -3.44 -1.18 -3.53
C ALA A 232 -4.18 -2.37 -2.86
N ASP A 233 -5.09 -2.09 -1.93
CA ASP A 233 -5.88 -3.09 -1.21
C ASP A 233 -7.04 -3.71 -2.03
N MET A 234 -7.24 -3.26 -3.26
CA MET A 234 -8.29 -3.82 -4.13
C MET A 234 -8.15 -5.34 -4.32
N GLY A 235 -6.94 -5.88 -4.23
CA GLY A 235 -6.67 -7.33 -4.31
C GLY A 235 -7.31 -8.16 -3.19
N HIS A 236 -7.64 -7.55 -2.04
CA HIS A 236 -8.21 -8.27 -0.90
C HIS A 236 -9.72 -8.56 -1.04
N LEU A 237 -10.47 -7.62 -1.57
CA LEU A 237 -11.95 -7.68 -1.57
C LEU A 237 -12.57 -7.52 -2.96
N GLY A 238 -11.77 -7.11 -3.94
CA GLY A 238 -12.27 -6.72 -5.25
C GLY A 238 -12.87 -5.31 -5.27
N ARG A 239 -13.13 -4.82 -6.48
CA ARG A 239 -13.61 -3.45 -6.72
C ARG A 239 -15.02 -3.18 -6.17
N GLU A 240 -15.95 -4.13 -6.35
CA GLU A 240 -17.39 -3.89 -6.11
C GLU A 240 -17.73 -3.54 -4.65
N PRO A 241 -17.24 -4.28 -3.62
CA PRO A 241 -17.47 -3.92 -2.21
C PRO A 241 -16.88 -2.56 -1.84
N ILE A 242 -15.71 -2.19 -2.41
CA ILE A 242 -15.06 -0.90 -2.15
C ILE A 242 -15.89 0.25 -2.72
N VAL A 243 -16.35 0.14 -3.98
CA VAL A 243 -17.22 1.15 -4.60
C VAL A 243 -18.51 1.35 -3.79
N LYS A 244 -19.15 0.27 -3.35
CA LYS A 244 -20.37 0.34 -2.52
C LYS A 244 -20.09 0.90 -1.13
N GLY A 245 -18.95 0.55 -0.51
CA GLY A 245 -18.52 1.10 0.77
C GLY A 245 -18.32 2.61 0.69
N TRP A 246 -17.72 3.11 -0.38
CA TRP A 246 -17.49 4.54 -0.59
C TRP A 246 -18.77 5.37 -0.63
N ILE A 247 -19.87 4.82 -1.15
CA ILE A 247 -21.19 5.50 -1.15
C ILE A 247 -21.64 5.83 0.29
N VAL A 248 -21.21 5.06 1.28
CA VAL A 248 -21.52 5.29 2.69
C VAL A 248 -20.45 6.17 3.35
N VAL A 249 -19.19 5.95 3.03
CA VAL A 249 -18.05 6.64 3.65
C VAL A 249 -17.99 8.11 3.26
N LEU A 250 -18.14 8.44 1.97
CA LEU A 250 -18.06 9.83 1.50
C LEU A 250 -19.06 10.76 2.22
N PRO A 251 -20.37 10.45 2.31
CA PRO A 251 -21.29 11.30 3.05
C PRO A 251 -20.94 11.43 4.55
N ALA A 252 -20.44 10.34 5.17
CA ALA A 252 -20.04 10.39 6.57
C ALA A 252 -18.85 11.33 6.80
N LEU A 253 -17.85 11.28 5.93
CA LEU A 253 -16.69 12.19 5.97
C LEU A 253 -17.11 13.63 5.72
N VAL A 254 -17.92 13.89 4.69
CA VAL A 254 -18.40 15.25 4.37
C VAL A 254 -19.21 15.83 5.54
N LEU A 255 -20.13 15.06 6.13
CA LEU A 255 -20.88 15.51 7.32
C LEU A 255 -19.96 15.81 8.50
N SER A 256 -18.93 14.98 8.73
CA SER A 256 -17.95 15.22 9.78
C SER A 256 -17.18 16.52 9.57
N TYR A 257 -16.63 16.75 8.37
CA TYR A 257 -15.91 18.00 8.07
C TYR A 257 -16.79 19.24 8.12
N LEU A 258 -18.00 19.19 7.57
CA LEU A 258 -18.97 20.27 7.67
C LEU A 258 -19.35 20.55 9.14
N GLY A 259 -19.52 19.50 9.95
CA GLY A 259 -19.81 19.63 11.39
C GLY A 259 -18.65 20.28 12.15
N GLN A 260 -17.43 19.89 11.87
CA GLN A 260 -16.23 20.50 12.45
C GLN A 260 -16.13 21.99 12.07
N GLY A 261 -16.39 22.35 10.81
CA GLY A 261 -16.44 23.74 10.39
C GLY A 261 -17.59 24.52 11.04
N ALA A 262 -18.76 23.91 11.21
CA ALA A 262 -19.88 24.49 11.96
C ALA A 262 -19.50 24.80 13.42
N TYR A 263 -18.77 23.87 14.06
CA TYR A 263 -18.25 24.06 15.40
C TYR A 263 -17.26 25.24 15.49
N VAL A 264 -16.30 25.32 14.56
CA VAL A 264 -15.34 26.43 14.55
C VAL A 264 -16.04 27.78 14.36
N ILE A 265 -17.06 27.87 13.49
CA ILE A 265 -17.84 29.11 13.31
C ILE A 265 -18.57 29.53 14.60
N GLN A 266 -19.01 28.56 15.42
CA GLN A 266 -19.75 28.84 16.65
C GLN A 266 -18.86 29.23 17.84
N THR A 267 -17.61 28.73 17.88
CA THR A 267 -16.76 28.78 19.07
C THR A 267 -15.42 29.46 18.89
N ASP A 268 -15.02 29.70 17.63
CA ASP A 268 -13.67 30.16 17.23
C ASP A 268 -12.51 29.25 17.73
N ASN A 269 -12.82 28.03 18.21
CA ASN A 269 -11.83 27.08 18.66
C ASN A 269 -11.27 26.27 17.49
N THR A 270 -9.95 26.33 17.30
CA THR A 270 -9.23 25.70 16.21
C THR A 270 -8.35 24.51 16.63
N HIS A 271 -8.26 24.25 17.96
CA HIS A 271 -7.45 23.14 18.50
C HIS A 271 -8.28 21.88 18.72
N ASN A 272 -7.71 20.73 18.32
CA ASN A 272 -8.33 19.41 18.46
C ASN A 272 -9.81 19.42 18.02
N VAL A 273 -10.08 20.02 16.84
CA VAL A 273 -11.42 20.44 16.41
C VAL A 273 -12.48 19.33 16.55
N LEU A 274 -12.15 18.09 16.12
CA LEU A 274 -13.11 16.98 16.20
C LEU A 274 -13.49 16.65 17.65
N PHE A 275 -12.52 16.46 18.53
CA PHE A 275 -12.79 16.09 19.92
C PHE A 275 -13.40 17.25 20.72
N SER A 276 -12.97 18.49 20.43
CA SER A 276 -13.57 19.69 21.01
C SER A 276 -15.03 19.85 20.60
N MET A 277 -15.37 19.57 19.34
CA MET A 277 -16.74 19.52 18.85
C MET A 277 -17.59 18.48 19.63
N ILE A 278 -17.04 17.26 19.82
CA ILE A 278 -17.72 16.21 20.58
C ILE A 278 -17.95 16.63 22.02
N ASN A 279 -16.94 17.21 22.68
CA ASN A 279 -17.03 17.72 24.04
C ASN A 279 -18.10 18.85 24.16
N HIS A 280 -18.17 19.71 23.15
CA HIS A 280 -19.18 20.77 23.09
C HIS A 280 -20.61 20.23 22.93
N ILE A 281 -20.80 19.18 22.10
CA ILE A 281 -22.11 18.53 21.94
C ILE A 281 -22.56 17.89 23.27
N ASN A 282 -21.73 17.05 23.85
CA ASN A 282 -21.99 16.44 25.17
C ASN A 282 -20.69 15.85 25.76
N PRO A 283 -20.19 16.40 26.89
CA PRO A 283 -18.97 15.89 27.54
C PRO A 283 -19.04 14.41 27.92
N LEU A 284 -20.22 13.83 28.17
CA LEU A 284 -20.35 12.42 28.54
C LEU A 284 -20.03 11.45 27.42
N ILE A 285 -20.15 11.88 26.15
CA ILE A 285 -19.83 11.04 25.00
C ILE A 285 -18.36 11.15 24.58
N LEU A 286 -17.58 12.09 25.13
CA LEU A 286 -16.20 12.29 24.76
C LEU A 286 -15.34 11.04 25.00
N VAL A 287 -15.43 10.45 26.20
CA VAL A 287 -14.63 9.26 26.54
C VAL A 287 -14.96 8.05 25.66
N PRO A 288 -16.25 7.65 25.49
CA PRO A 288 -16.61 6.60 24.53
C PRO A 288 -16.15 6.90 23.09
N PHE A 289 -16.25 8.15 22.65
CA PHE A 289 -15.81 8.56 21.32
C PHE A 289 -14.28 8.48 21.17
N LEU A 290 -13.51 8.87 22.18
CA LEU A 290 -12.04 8.72 22.20
C LEU A 290 -11.62 7.25 22.13
N ILE A 291 -12.26 6.37 22.89
CA ILE A 291 -12.00 4.93 22.82
C ILE A 291 -12.28 4.42 21.40
N LEU A 292 -13.40 4.82 20.82
CA LEU A 292 -13.76 4.44 19.45
C LEU A 292 -12.76 4.99 18.43
N SER A 293 -12.27 6.22 18.61
CA SER A 293 -11.24 6.82 17.74
C SER A 293 -9.91 6.05 17.81
N VAL A 294 -9.47 5.66 19.01
CA VAL A 294 -8.27 4.81 19.17
C VAL A 294 -8.46 3.46 18.47
N CYS A 295 -9.62 2.82 18.62
CA CYS A 295 -9.93 1.60 17.88
C CYS A 295 -9.89 1.83 16.36
N ALA A 296 -10.47 2.93 15.87
CA ALA A 296 -10.45 3.27 14.44
C ALA A 296 -9.04 3.52 13.93
N THR A 297 -8.18 4.22 14.70
CA THR A 297 -6.78 4.47 14.31
C THR A 297 -5.91 3.22 14.34
N VAL A 298 -6.17 2.29 15.25
CA VAL A 298 -5.53 0.96 15.23
C VAL A 298 -5.92 0.19 13.97
N ILE A 299 -7.20 0.22 13.58
CA ILE A 299 -7.69 -0.43 12.35
C ILE A 299 -7.09 0.25 11.11
N ALA A 300 -7.02 1.58 11.07
CA ALA A 300 -6.40 2.34 10.00
C ALA A 300 -4.92 1.99 9.83
N SER A 301 -4.18 1.96 10.94
CA SER A 301 -2.76 1.57 10.95
C SER A 301 -2.56 0.13 10.49
N GLN A 302 -3.48 -0.78 10.87
CA GLN A 302 -3.47 -2.17 10.41
C GLN A 302 -3.66 -2.28 8.90
N ALA A 303 -4.60 -1.54 8.33
CA ALA A 303 -4.84 -1.50 6.89
C ALA A 303 -3.59 -1.01 6.13
N MET A 304 -2.97 0.08 6.59
CA MET A 304 -1.75 0.60 6.00
C MET A 304 -0.59 -0.40 6.06
N ILE A 305 -0.37 -1.07 7.21
CA ILE A 305 0.69 -2.09 7.35
C ILE A 305 0.44 -3.27 6.39
N SER A 306 -0.81 -3.70 6.23
CA SER A 306 -1.19 -4.76 5.28
C SER A 306 -0.91 -4.34 3.83
N GLY A 307 -1.28 -3.11 3.46
CA GLY A 307 -0.96 -2.52 2.15
C GLY A 307 0.55 -2.46 1.90
N MET A 308 1.34 -2.14 2.93
CA MET A 308 2.81 -2.15 2.87
C MET A 308 3.38 -3.54 2.58
N PHE A 309 2.89 -4.57 3.27
CA PHE A 309 3.30 -5.95 2.96
C PHE A 309 2.93 -6.34 1.53
N SER A 310 1.76 -5.95 1.06
CA SER A 310 1.32 -6.23 -0.32
C SER A 310 2.23 -5.57 -1.36
N ILE A 311 2.59 -4.31 -1.19
CA ILE A 311 3.49 -3.58 -2.09
C ILE A 311 4.91 -4.16 -2.05
N VAL A 312 5.43 -4.48 -0.87
CA VAL A 312 6.74 -5.13 -0.74
C VAL A 312 6.74 -6.50 -1.41
N TYR A 313 5.68 -7.28 -1.25
CA TYR A 313 5.52 -8.58 -1.91
C TYR A 313 5.48 -8.45 -3.43
N GLN A 314 4.68 -7.52 -3.95
CA GLN A 314 4.65 -7.22 -5.40
C GLN A 314 6.03 -6.76 -5.89
N GLY A 315 6.75 -5.95 -5.10
CA GLY A 315 8.12 -5.53 -5.39
C GLY A 315 9.13 -6.69 -5.46
N MET A 316 8.97 -7.70 -4.59
CA MET A 316 9.77 -8.93 -4.66
C MET A 316 9.43 -9.76 -5.91
N MET A 317 8.13 -9.90 -6.23
CA MET A 317 7.69 -10.66 -7.42
C MET A 317 8.14 -10.00 -8.73
N THR A 318 8.20 -8.68 -8.78
CA THR A 318 8.67 -7.90 -9.94
C THR A 318 10.18 -7.64 -9.94
N ARG A 319 10.92 -8.23 -9.00
CA ARG A 319 12.38 -8.08 -8.85
C ARG A 319 12.86 -6.64 -8.58
N PHE A 320 12.02 -5.82 -7.97
CA PHE A 320 12.43 -4.51 -7.45
C PHE A 320 13.04 -4.59 -6.05
N LEU A 321 12.64 -5.60 -5.29
CA LEU A 321 13.11 -5.84 -3.93
C LEU A 321 13.72 -7.24 -3.80
N PRO A 322 14.69 -7.42 -2.89
CA PRO A 322 15.25 -8.73 -2.60
C PRO A 322 14.18 -9.67 -2.06
N LYS A 323 14.32 -10.96 -2.35
CA LYS A 323 13.45 -11.99 -1.79
C LYS A 323 13.61 -12.02 -0.27
N MET A 324 12.52 -11.92 0.44
CA MET A 324 12.42 -12.05 1.90
C MET A 324 11.48 -13.19 2.24
N LYS A 325 11.60 -13.72 3.45
CA LYS A 325 10.67 -14.75 3.93
C LYS A 325 9.28 -14.16 4.06
N VAL A 326 8.32 -14.74 3.36
CA VAL A 326 6.90 -14.40 3.40
C VAL A 326 6.16 -15.49 4.17
N GLU A 327 5.39 -15.10 5.17
CA GLU A 327 4.46 -15.99 5.88
C GLU A 327 3.04 -15.63 5.43
N TYR A 328 2.31 -16.60 4.86
CA TYR A 328 0.91 -16.40 4.49
C TYR A 328 0.04 -16.64 5.71
N THR A 329 -0.76 -15.65 6.08
CA THR A 329 -1.55 -15.67 7.31
C THR A 329 -2.99 -16.12 7.10
N SER A 330 -3.45 -16.22 5.85
CA SER A 330 -4.79 -16.68 5.51
C SER A 330 -4.79 -17.74 4.42
N PRO A 331 -5.51 -18.86 4.60
CA PRO A 331 -5.73 -19.84 3.54
C PRO A 331 -6.75 -19.39 2.49
N GLU A 332 -7.56 -18.37 2.78
CA GLU A 332 -8.62 -17.89 1.89
C GLU A 332 -8.13 -16.75 0.98
N LEU A 333 -7.20 -15.92 1.48
CA LEU A 333 -6.72 -14.72 0.81
C LEU A 333 -5.19 -14.72 0.67
N ARG A 334 -4.70 -14.99 -0.54
CA ARG A 334 -3.26 -14.95 -0.87
C ARG A 334 -2.59 -13.61 -0.55
N SER A 335 -3.37 -12.55 -0.58
CA SER A 335 -2.90 -11.19 -0.30
C SER A 335 -2.63 -10.93 1.19
N GLN A 336 -3.12 -11.79 2.09
CA GLN A 336 -2.82 -11.67 3.53
C GLN A 336 -1.48 -12.31 3.85
N ILE A 337 -0.47 -11.49 3.87
CA ILE A 337 0.93 -11.88 4.07
C ILE A 337 1.55 -11.13 5.24
N TYR A 338 2.57 -11.75 5.83
CA TYR A 338 3.40 -11.16 6.87
C TYR A 338 4.87 -11.29 6.47
N ILE A 339 5.62 -10.19 6.62
CA ILE A 339 7.05 -10.13 6.33
C ILE A 339 7.76 -9.59 7.58
N ASP A 340 8.39 -10.49 8.33
CA ASP A 340 8.95 -10.21 9.65
C ASP A 340 9.92 -9.02 9.65
N GLY A 341 10.89 -9.00 8.75
CA GLY A 341 11.87 -7.91 8.65
C GLY A 341 11.23 -6.55 8.38
N ILE A 342 10.21 -6.49 7.52
CA ILE A 342 9.48 -5.25 7.22
C ILE A 342 8.65 -4.80 8.42
N ASN A 343 8.00 -5.73 9.12
CA ASN A 343 7.21 -5.42 10.31
C ASN A 343 8.04 -4.68 11.37
N TRP A 344 9.21 -5.22 11.72
CA TRP A 344 10.06 -4.61 12.74
C TRP A 344 10.74 -3.32 12.29
N MET A 345 11.11 -3.23 11.00
CA MET A 345 11.61 -1.98 10.42
C MET A 345 10.56 -0.87 10.48
N LEU A 346 9.31 -1.18 10.11
CA LEU A 346 8.21 -0.23 10.16
C LEU A 346 7.93 0.21 11.59
N LEU A 347 7.88 -0.72 12.56
CA LEU A 347 7.72 -0.35 13.96
C LEU A 347 8.82 0.62 14.41
N GLY A 348 10.08 0.31 14.13
CA GLY A 348 11.21 1.18 14.49
C GLY A 348 11.08 2.58 13.88
N ALA A 349 10.68 2.65 12.59
CA ALA A 349 10.47 3.91 11.89
C ALA A 349 9.27 4.71 12.46
N VAL A 350 8.13 4.04 12.73
CA VAL A 350 6.95 4.66 13.35
C VAL A 350 7.28 5.24 14.73
N LEU A 351 7.98 4.47 15.57
CA LEU A 351 8.39 4.96 16.88
C LEU A 351 9.34 6.16 16.78
N LEU A 352 10.33 6.11 15.86
CA LEU A 352 11.22 7.23 15.61
C LEU A 352 10.42 8.48 15.25
N VAL A 353 9.45 8.36 14.33
CA VAL A 353 8.61 9.48 13.89
C VAL A 353 7.74 10.01 15.04
N ILE A 354 7.13 9.16 15.88
CA ILE A 354 6.35 9.58 17.04
C ILE A 354 7.21 10.41 18.01
N PHE A 355 8.42 9.96 18.33
CA PHE A 355 9.29 10.65 19.29
C PHE A 355 9.97 11.90 18.71
N GLU A 356 10.25 11.93 17.41
CA GLU A 356 10.86 13.08 16.73
C GLU A 356 9.88 14.25 16.63
N PHE A 357 8.66 13.98 16.14
CA PHE A 357 7.68 15.04 15.92
C PHE A 357 6.87 15.43 17.15
N GLN A 358 6.70 14.53 18.09
CA GLN A 358 6.05 14.72 19.38
C GLN A 358 4.57 15.13 19.34
N SER A 359 4.07 15.72 18.27
CA SER A 359 2.66 16.12 18.11
C SER A 359 2.13 15.82 16.72
N SER A 360 0.82 15.58 16.63
CA SER A 360 0.14 15.38 15.34
C SER A 360 0.18 16.63 14.46
N GLU A 361 0.20 17.83 15.05
CA GLU A 361 0.36 19.10 14.35
C GLU A 361 1.72 19.19 13.65
N ASN A 362 2.82 18.92 14.35
CA ASN A 362 4.16 18.88 13.77
C ASN A 362 4.26 17.82 12.68
N LEU A 363 3.70 16.64 12.93
CA LEU A 363 3.72 15.53 11.99
C LEU A 363 2.90 15.83 10.74
N SER A 364 1.81 16.59 10.86
CA SER A 364 1.02 17.04 9.71
C SER A 364 1.78 17.97 8.76
N ALA A 365 2.79 18.68 9.28
CA ALA A 365 3.69 19.49 8.45
C ALA A 365 4.63 18.61 7.61
N ALA A 366 5.10 17.49 8.17
CA ALA A 366 5.93 16.52 7.46
C ALA A 366 5.13 15.68 6.45
N TYR A 367 3.83 15.53 6.68
CA TYR A 367 2.94 14.71 5.87
C TYR A 367 2.48 15.45 4.61
N GLY A 368 2.02 14.70 3.63
CA GLY A 368 1.40 15.22 2.40
C GLY A 368 2.32 15.17 1.17
N LEU A 369 3.65 15.31 1.33
CA LEU A 369 4.56 15.31 0.18
C LEU A 369 4.69 13.92 -0.46
N ALA A 370 4.80 12.88 0.36
CA ALA A 370 4.85 11.50 -0.12
C ALA A 370 3.53 11.11 -0.79
N VAL A 371 2.40 11.45 -0.16
CA VAL A 371 1.05 11.18 -0.69
C VAL A 371 0.83 11.87 -2.02
N SER A 372 1.01 13.21 -2.09
CA SER A 372 0.79 13.96 -3.33
C SER A 372 1.72 13.51 -4.46
N GLY A 373 2.95 13.11 -4.12
CA GLY A 373 3.92 12.60 -5.10
C GLY A 373 3.50 11.23 -5.66
N SER A 374 3.06 10.29 -4.83
CA SER A 374 2.57 8.98 -5.29
C SER A 374 1.28 9.11 -6.10
N MET A 375 0.35 9.98 -5.68
CA MET A 375 -0.89 10.27 -6.41
C MET A 375 -0.60 10.82 -7.81
N MET A 376 0.30 11.80 -7.93
CA MET A 376 0.72 12.38 -9.22
C MET A 376 1.34 11.30 -10.13
N ILE A 377 2.20 10.42 -9.59
CA ILE A 377 2.79 9.33 -10.37
C ILE A 377 1.71 8.37 -10.86
N SER A 378 0.77 7.97 -10.00
CA SER A 378 -0.34 7.10 -10.38
C SER A 378 -1.21 7.73 -11.48
N ALA A 379 -1.49 9.04 -11.42
CA ALA A 379 -2.23 9.76 -12.46
C ALA A 379 -1.47 9.81 -13.80
N ILE A 380 -0.15 9.98 -13.77
CA ILE A 380 0.71 9.94 -14.96
C ILE A 380 0.65 8.54 -15.60
N LEU A 381 0.87 7.49 -14.82
CA LEU A 381 0.83 6.11 -15.32
C LEU A 381 -0.55 5.74 -15.90
N MET A 382 -1.63 6.12 -15.22
CA MET A 382 -3.00 5.93 -15.72
C MET A 382 -3.24 6.66 -17.04
N THR A 383 -2.79 7.90 -17.16
CA THR A 383 -2.91 8.70 -18.40
C THR A 383 -2.20 8.01 -19.56
N MET A 384 -0.99 7.48 -19.33
CA MET A 384 -0.24 6.73 -20.34
C MET A 384 -0.98 5.44 -20.77
N ILE A 385 -1.59 4.71 -19.81
CA ILE A 385 -2.39 3.52 -20.12
C ILE A 385 -3.59 3.88 -20.97
N PHE A 386 -4.37 4.91 -20.58
CA PHE A 386 -5.55 5.33 -21.33
C PHE A 386 -5.20 5.87 -22.72
N PHE A 387 -4.05 6.54 -22.86
CA PHE A 387 -3.52 6.96 -24.16
C PHE A 387 -3.24 5.75 -25.05
N LYS A 388 -2.52 4.73 -24.56
CA LYS A 388 -2.21 3.51 -25.30
C LYS A 388 -3.46 2.67 -25.63
N LYS A 389 -4.46 2.66 -24.74
CA LYS A 389 -5.74 1.98 -24.96
C LYS A 389 -6.74 2.81 -25.80
N ASN A 390 -6.34 3.98 -26.34
CA ASN A 390 -7.22 4.89 -27.10
C ASN A 390 -8.52 5.31 -26.37
N ALA A 391 -8.50 5.33 -25.05
CA ALA A 391 -9.64 5.71 -24.20
C ALA A 391 -9.66 7.24 -23.99
N LYS A 392 -9.94 8.02 -25.05
CA LYS A 392 -9.78 9.48 -25.10
C LYS A 392 -10.45 10.23 -23.94
N ALA A 393 -11.68 9.87 -23.55
CA ALA A 393 -12.38 10.53 -22.46
C ALA A 393 -11.69 10.30 -21.11
N LYS A 394 -11.30 9.05 -20.79
CA LYS A 394 -10.58 8.74 -19.57
C LYS A 394 -9.18 9.37 -19.55
N MET A 395 -8.50 9.40 -20.71
CA MET A 395 -7.21 10.06 -20.87
C MET A 395 -7.30 11.58 -20.56
N LEU A 396 -8.32 12.26 -21.10
CA LEU A 396 -8.51 13.69 -20.85
C LEU A 396 -8.75 13.97 -19.36
N ILE A 397 -9.62 13.18 -18.72
CA ILE A 397 -9.91 13.33 -17.29
C ILE A 397 -8.68 13.04 -16.45
N ALA A 398 -7.94 11.95 -16.74
CA ALA A 398 -6.69 11.64 -16.05
C ALA A 398 -5.62 12.75 -16.25
N GLY A 399 -5.57 13.36 -17.44
CA GLY A 399 -4.71 14.52 -17.71
C GLY A 399 -5.07 15.76 -16.88
N VAL A 400 -6.36 16.02 -16.65
CA VAL A 400 -6.81 17.11 -15.75
C VAL A 400 -6.44 16.78 -14.31
N LEU A 401 -6.56 15.52 -13.89
CA LEU A 401 -6.16 15.09 -12.54
C LEU A 401 -4.67 15.29 -12.31
N ILE A 402 -3.80 15.05 -13.30
CA ILE A 402 -2.37 15.38 -13.17
C ILE A 402 -2.17 16.85 -12.82
N LEU A 403 -2.91 17.77 -13.44
CA LEU A 403 -2.77 19.20 -13.13
C LEU A 403 -3.18 19.51 -11.69
N ILE A 404 -4.23 18.86 -11.19
CA ILE A 404 -4.67 19.00 -9.80
C ILE A 404 -3.64 18.40 -8.84
N ASP A 405 -3.14 17.20 -9.12
CA ASP A 405 -2.09 16.55 -8.31
C ASP A 405 -0.79 17.37 -8.30
N VAL A 406 -0.41 18.00 -9.42
CA VAL A 406 0.74 18.92 -9.50
C VAL A 406 0.53 20.12 -8.57
N VAL A 407 -0.67 20.70 -8.52
CA VAL A 407 -0.97 21.81 -7.60
C VAL A 407 -0.81 21.36 -6.15
N PHE A 408 -1.33 20.19 -5.77
CA PHE A 408 -1.13 19.63 -4.44
C PHE A 408 0.35 19.35 -4.15
N PHE A 409 1.05 18.71 -5.07
CA PHE A 409 2.47 18.40 -4.91
C PHE A 409 3.31 19.68 -4.75
N VAL A 410 3.11 20.67 -5.60
CA VAL A 410 3.81 21.96 -5.50
C VAL A 410 3.47 22.66 -4.18
N SER A 411 2.19 22.64 -3.75
CA SER A 411 1.81 23.23 -2.47
C SER A 411 2.52 22.57 -1.28
N THR A 412 2.71 21.23 -1.31
CA THR A 412 3.44 20.52 -0.26
C THR A 412 4.94 20.77 -0.28
N LEU A 413 5.54 21.10 -1.43
CA LEU A 413 6.96 21.52 -1.50
C LEU A 413 7.24 22.77 -0.66
N PHE A 414 6.29 23.69 -0.54
CA PHE A 414 6.46 24.90 0.29
C PHE A 414 6.47 24.59 1.80
N LYS A 415 6.07 23.38 2.22
CA LYS A 415 6.24 22.90 3.59
C LYS A 415 7.62 22.31 3.88
N ILE A 416 8.53 22.21 2.90
CA ILE A 416 9.88 21.65 3.12
C ILE A 416 10.58 22.34 4.31
N PRO A 417 10.61 23.69 4.42
CA PRO A 417 11.25 24.35 5.57
C PRO A 417 10.54 24.07 6.92
N HIS A 418 9.30 23.61 6.90
CA HIS A 418 8.45 23.36 8.07
C HIS A 418 8.39 21.87 8.47
N GLY A 419 9.23 21.02 7.87
CA GLY A 419 9.32 19.60 8.23
C GLY A 419 8.99 18.61 7.11
N ALA A 420 8.44 19.03 5.97
CA ALA A 420 8.09 18.12 4.88
C ALA A 420 9.32 17.41 4.24
N TYR A 421 10.56 17.89 4.50
CA TYR A 421 11.78 17.17 4.10
C TYR A 421 11.89 15.77 4.71
N TRP A 422 11.26 15.52 5.86
CA TRP A 422 11.22 14.20 6.47
C TRP A 422 10.54 13.15 5.59
N SER A 423 9.48 13.51 4.85
CA SER A 423 8.87 12.61 3.87
C SER A 423 9.87 12.15 2.80
N PHE A 424 10.72 13.06 2.31
CA PHE A 424 11.79 12.70 1.37
C PHE A 424 12.84 11.83 2.05
N PHE A 425 13.25 12.17 3.27
CA PHE A 425 14.26 11.41 3.99
C PHE A 425 13.80 9.97 4.22
N ILE A 426 12.57 9.77 4.70
CA ILE A 426 12.00 8.44 4.94
C ILE A 426 11.84 7.67 3.62
N ALA A 427 11.34 8.30 2.55
CA ALA A 427 11.19 7.68 1.24
C ALA A 427 12.55 7.38 0.55
N THR A 428 13.61 8.13 0.87
CA THR A 428 14.93 7.91 0.28
C THR A 428 15.54 6.57 0.72
N ILE A 429 15.25 6.08 1.91
CA ILE A 429 15.77 4.80 2.41
C ILE A 429 15.30 3.63 1.51
N PRO A 430 13.98 3.40 1.32
CA PRO A 430 13.53 2.35 0.40
C PRO A 430 13.97 2.61 -1.05
N LEU A 431 14.03 3.87 -1.49
CA LEU A 431 14.52 4.22 -2.81
C LEU A 431 15.95 3.72 -3.05
N ILE A 432 16.86 4.00 -2.09
CA ILE A 432 18.25 3.53 -2.17
C ILE A 432 18.32 2.01 -2.19
N ILE A 433 17.52 1.32 -1.36
CA ILE A 433 17.48 -0.14 -1.32
C ILE A 433 17.04 -0.69 -2.68
N ILE A 434 15.95 -0.16 -3.26
CA ILE A 434 15.42 -0.61 -4.55
C ILE A 434 16.44 -0.37 -5.67
N VAL A 435 16.98 0.84 -5.77
CA VAL A 435 17.94 1.20 -6.83
C VAL A 435 19.22 0.37 -6.72
N THR A 436 19.75 0.21 -5.51
CA THR A 436 20.97 -0.59 -5.29
C THR A 436 20.75 -2.05 -5.66
N PHE A 437 19.57 -2.59 -5.30
CA PHE A 437 19.22 -3.97 -5.64
C PHE A 437 19.08 -4.16 -7.14
N ILE A 438 18.36 -3.27 -7.85
CA ILE A 438 18.20 -3.36 -9.32
C ILE A 438 19.55 -3.28 -10.03
N LEU A 439 20.37 -2.27 -9.70
CA LEU A 439 21.69 -2.12 -10.30
C LEU A 439 22.61 -3.32 -10.01
N GLY A 440 22.50 -3.89 -8.81
CA GLY A 440 23.19 -5.11 -8.44
C GLY A 440 22.74 -6.31 -9.27
N GLN A 441 21.43 -6.49 -9.45
CA GLN A 441 20.86 -7.57 -10.27
C GLN A 441 21.24 -7.43 -11.75
N ASP A 442 21.16 -6.23 -12.31
CA ASP A 442 21.54 -5.99 -13.70
C ASP A 442 23.02 -6.34 -13.94
N LYS A 443 23.89 -5.97 -12.98
CA LYS A 443 25.31 -6.30 -13.04
C LYS A 443 25.56 -7.80 -12.93
N LEU A 444 24.83 -8.47 -12.03
CA LEU A 444 24.90 -9.91 -11.86
C LEU A 444 24.44 -10.64 -13.13
N HIS A 445 23.29 -10.26 -13.70
CA HIS A 445 22.78 -10.84 -14.96
C HIS A 445 23.71 -10.61 -16.14
N ALA A 446 24.30 -9.42 -16.25
CA ALA A 446 25.28 -9.12 -17.29
C ALA A 446 26.54 -10.00 -17.19
N MET A 447 26.95 -10.37 -15.97
CA MET A 447 28.08 -11.25 -15.72
C MET A 447 27.76 -12.73 -15.97
N GLN A 448 26.55 -13.16 -15.72
CA GLN A 448 26.16 -14.57 -15.67
C GLN A 448 25.71 -15.16 -17.01
N ARG A 449 25.25 -14.38 -17.98
CA ARG A 449 24.80 -14.81 -19.33
C ARG A 449 23.90 -16.07 -19.28
N PRO A 450 22.62 -15.99 -18.97
CA PRO A 450 21.71 -17.15 -19.00
C PRO A 450 21.74 -17.79 -20.40
N LEU A 451 21.73 -19.11 -20.45
CA LEU A 451 21.75 -19.86 -21.69
C LEU A 451 20.36 -20.34 -22.07
N PRO A 452 19.77 -19.95 -23.22
CA PRO A 452 18.51 -20.50 -23.69
C PRO A 452 18.55 -22.03 -23.78
N LEU A 453 17.44 -22.68 -23.39
CA LEU A 453 17.34 -24.13 -23.45
C LEU A 453 17.65 -24.68 -24.85
N GLU A 454 17.21 -23.95 -25.89
CA GLU A 454 17.44 -24.33 -27.29
C GLU A 454 18.94 -24.36 -27.66
N GLU A 455 19.74 -23.48 -27.09
CA GLU A 455 21.21 -23.47 -27.29
C GLU A 455 21.93 -24.46 -26.36
N PHE A 456 21.34 -24.75 -25.18
CA PHE A 456 21.90 -25.70 -24.23
C PHE A 456 21.78 -27.14 -24.71
N LEU A 457 20.61 -27.55 -25.27
CA LEU A 457 20.32 -28.93 -25.62
C LEU A 457 21.31 -29.55 -26.64
N PRO A 458 21.73 -28.88 -27.73
CA PRO A 458 22.73 -29.44 -28.64
C PRO A 458 24.06 -29.71 -27.94
N ARG A 459 24.55 -28.76 -27.13
CA ARG A 459 25.80 -28.90 -26.38
C ARG A 459 25.71 -30.00 -25.32
N TYR A 460 24.58 -30.10 -24.64
CA TYR A 460 24.34 -31.16 -23.67
C TYR A 460 24.39 -32.55 -24.30
N LYS A 461 23.73 -32.74 -25.45
CA LYS A 461 23.73 -34.03 -26.19
C LYS A 461 25.14 -34.44 -26.62
N GLU A 462 25.95 -33.50 -27.09
CA GLU A 462 27.34 -33.76 -27.48
C GLU A 462 28.19 -34.15 -26.26
N SER A 463 28.08 -33.39 -25.15
CA SER A 463 28.81 -33.66 -23.92
C SER A 463 28.37 -34.99 -23.29
N TYR A 464 27.06 -35.29 -23.28
CA TYR A 464 26.54 -36.55 -22.74
C TYR A 464 27.03 -37.79 -23.51
N ALA A 465 27.20 -37.66 -24.81
CA ALA A 465 27.72 -38.74 -25.66
C ALA A 465 29.25 -38.96 -25.54
N SER A 466 29.97 -37.92 -25.16
CA SER A 466 31.46 -37.93 -25.13
C SER A 466 32.02 -38.14 -23.71
N LEU A 467 31.32 -37.73 -22.67
CA LEU A 467 31.80 -37.77 -21.29
C LEU A 467 31.44 -39.09 -20.59
N HIS A 468 32.28 -39.49 -19.63
CA HIS A 468 31.97 -40.56 -18.69
C HIS A 468 30.90 -40.09 -17.69
N THR A 469 29.73 -40.72 -17.73
CA THR A 469 28.65 -40.39 -16.81
C THR A 469 28.89 -40.97 -15.41
N ILE A 470 28.62 -40.18 -14.40
CA ILE A 470 28.63 -40.61 -13.00
C ILE A 470 27.34 -41.42 -12.74
N ARG A 471 27.46 -42.60 -12.17
CA ARG A 471 26.32 -43.48 -11.88
C ARG A 471 25.38 -42.85 -10.85
N GLY A 472 24.10 -42.78 -11.18
CA GLY A 472 23.01 -42.27 -10.33
C GLY A 472 22.32 -41.02 -10.88
N THR A 473 21.53 -40.36 -10.04
CA THR A 473 20.69 -39.23 -10.40
C THR A 473 21.16 -37.93 -9.71
N ALA A 474 21.26 -36.85 -10.48
CA ALA A 474 21.48 -35.51 -9.96
C ALA A 474 20.29 -34.59 -10.21
N LEU A 475 19.96 -33.77 -9.23
CA LEU A 475 18.92 -32.76 -9.31
C LEU A 475 19.54 -31.38 -9.52
N TYR A 476 18.96 -30.60 -10.42
CA TYR A 476 19.37 -29.22 -10.73
C TYR A 476 18.19 -28.28 -10.56
N PHE A 477 18.20 -27.46 -9.53
CA PHE A 477 17.13 -26.50 -9.31
C PHE A 477 17.28 -25.29 -10.23
N ILE A 478 16.23 -24.98 -10.98
CA ILE A 478 16.20 -23.89 -11.95
C ILE A 478 14.97 -22.99 -11.72
N GLY A 479 15.15 -21.69 -11.91
CA GLY A 479 14.05 -20.73 -11.80
C GLY A 479 13.18 -20.66 -13.05
N ASP A 480 13.79 -20.74 -14.25
CA ASP A 480 13.12 -20.73 -15.55
C ASP A 480 13.67 -21.84 -16.44
N ILE A 481 12.76 -22.63 -17.02
CA ILE A 481 13.13 -23.73 -17.92
C ILE A 481 13.60 -23.18 -19.29
N ARG A 482 13.08 -22.03 -19.70
CA ARG A 482 13.42 -21.44 -21.02
C ARG A 482 14.80 -20.82 -21.03
N ASN A 483 15.18 -20.19 -19.92
CA ASN A 483 16.47 -19.54 -19.73
C ASN A 483 17.20 -20.18 -18.54
N LEU A 484 18.09 -21.09 -18.84
CA LEU A 484 18.77 -21.88 -17.84
C LEU A 484 19.78 -21.06 -17.03
N SER A 485 19.79 -21.32 -15.73
CA SER A 485 20.72 -20.69 -14.80
C SER A 485 22.17 -20.89 -15.22
N PRO A 486 23.02 -19.87 -15.11
CA PRO A 486 24.42 -19.88 -15.58
C PRO A 486 25.30 -20.95 -14.95
N TYR A 487 24.94 -21.45 -13.76
CA TYR A 487 25.70 -22.52 -13.11
C TYR A 487 25.61 -23.85 -13.86
N LEU A 488 24.53 -24.10 -14.64
CA LEU A 488 24.35 -25.33 -15.40
C LEU A 488 25.44 -25.51 -16.47
N PRO A 489 25.72 -24.50 -17.36
CA PRO A 489 26.87 -24.57 -18.26
C PRO A 489 28.21 -24.79 -17.55
N GLN A 490 28.39 -24.22 -16.35
CA GLN A 490 29.63 -24.44 -15.59
C GLN A 490 29.73 -25.89 -15.11
N VAL A 491 28.63 -26.47 -14.58
CA VAL A 491 28.64 -27.85 -14.12
C VAL A 491 28.82 -28.83 -15.27
N PHE A 492 28.02 -28.69 -16.34
CA PHE A 492 28.01 -29.66 -17.44
C PHE A 492 29.19 -29.51 -18.41
N PHE A 493 29.59 -28.27 -18.73
CA PHE A 493 30.55 -28.04 -19.83
C PHE A 493 31.93 -27.59 -19.35
N GLN A 494 32.05 -26.89 -18.22
CA GLN A 494 33.34 -26.45 -17.71
C GLN A 494 33.94 -27.46 -16.72
N ASN A 495 33.10 -27.99 -15.80
CA ASN A 495 33.54 -28.96 -14.80
C ASN A 495 33.32 -30.41 -15.24
N GLU A 496 32.72 -30.62 -16.42
CA GLU A 496 32.44 -31.95 -16.99
C GLU A 496 31.71 -32.92 -16.03
N ILE A 497 30.84 -32.38 -15.17
CA ILE A 497 30.07 -33.17 -14.22
C ILE A 497 28.77 -33.61 -14.88
N MET A 498 28.68 -34.88 -15.24
CA MET A 498 27.51 -35.47 -15.92
C MET A 498 27.09 -36.77 -15.21
N TYR A 499 25.84 -36.85 -14.84
CA TYR A 499 25.25 -38.06 -14.24
C TYR A 499 24.51 -38.88 -15.30
N GLU A 500 24.28 -40.17 -15.01
CA GLU A 500 23.41 -41.03 -15.84
C GLU A 500 22.02 -40.42 -16.02
N ASN A 501 21.45 -39.87 -14.92
CA ASN A 501 20.19 -39.15 -14.95
C ASN A 501 20.38 -37.75 -14.37
N ASN A 502 20.10 -36.73 -15.16
CA ASN A 502 20.13 -35.32 -14.79
C ASN A 502 18.70 -34.76 -14.82
N ILE A 503 18.18 -34.30 -13.69
CA ILE A 503 16.81 -33.82 -13.58
C ILE A 503 16.83 -32.30 -13.30
N LEU A 504 16.30 -31.52 -14.23
CA LEU A 504 16.03 -30.10 -14.03
C LEU A 504 14.73 -29.95 -13.23
N VAL A 505 14.81 -29.39 -12.03
CA VAL A 505 13.66 -29.19 -11.13
C VAL A 505 13.23 -27.75 -11.16
N SER A 506 12.00 -27.48 -11.56
CA SER A 506 11.38 -26.16 -11.54
C SER A 506 10.15 -26.15 -10.65
N ILE A 507 10.07 -25.17 -9.74
CA ILE A 507 8.93 -25.00 -8.82
C ILE A 507 8.17 -23.74 -9.21
N THR A 508 6.87 -23.90 -9.45
CA THR A 508 5.95 -22.79 -9.78
C THR A 508 4.89 -22.68 -8.70
N ILE A 509 4.75 -21.50 -8.11
CA ILE A 509 3.72 -21.23 -7.11
C ILE A 509 2.42 -20.88 -7.82
N THR A 510 1.34 -21.59 -7.48
CA THR A 510 0.00 -21.39 -8.03
C THR A 510 -0.82 -20.39 -7.19
N GLU A 511 -1.96 -19.96 -7.73
CA GLU A 511 -2.89 -19.07 -7.01
C GLU A 511 -3.73 -19.79 -5.93
N LYS A 512 -3.71 -21.11 -5.89
CA LYS A 512 -4.41 -21.90 -4.86
C LYS A 512 -3.59 -21.97 -3.58
N PRO A 513 -4.24 -21.93 -2.39
CA PRO A 513 -3.49 -21.98 -1.12
C PRO A 513 -2.77 -23.32 -0.90
N PHE A 514 -3.39 -24.41 -1.27
CA PHE A 514 -2.86 -25.76 -1.10
C PHE A 514 -3.01 -26.60 -2.37
N GLY A 515 -2.22 -27.66 -2.43
CA GLY A 515 -2.21 -28.63 -3.51
C GLY A 515 -0.88 -28.68 -4.24
N VAL A 516 -0.43 -29.89 -4.56
CA VAL A 516 0.79 -30.14 -5.32
C VAL A 516 0.42 -30.91 -6.59
N ALA A 517 0.84 -30.39 -7.74
CA ALA A 517 0.78 -31.08 -9.01
C ALA A 517 2.19 -31.24 -9.57
N THR A 518 2.52 -32.42 -10.06
CA THR A 518 3.83 -32.72 -10.62
C THR A 518 3.72 -33.19 -12.06
N ASP A 519 4.62 -32.72 -12.91
CA ASP A 519 4.77 -33.15 -14.29
C ASP A 519 6.24 -33.57 -14.50
N PHE A 520 6.43 -34.80 -14.99
CA PHE A 520 7.75 -35.37 -15.21
C PHE A 520 7.95 -35.70 -16.69
N ASP A 521 8.74 -34.87 -17.36
CA ASP A 521 9.09 -35.00 -18.78
C ASP A 521 10.42 -35.73 -18.93
N THR A 522 10.36 -36.95 -19.47
CA THR A 522 11.53 -37.83 -19.68
C THR A 522 12.09 -37.75 -21.10
N GLY A 523 11.47 -37.00 -21.99
CA GLY A 523 11.80 -36.97 -23.43
C GLY A 523 12.71 -35.83 -23.89
N VAL A 524 13.27 -35.03 -22.99
CA VAL A 524 14.00 -33.80 -23.34
C VAL A 524 15.31 -34.05 -24.10
N ALA A 525 16.18 -34.91 -23.52
CA ALA A 525 17.41 -35.38 -24.14
C ALA A 525 17.85 -36.68 -23.43
N PRO A 526 18.83 -37.44 -24.01
CA PRO A 526 19.37 -38.61 -23.36
C PRO A 526 19.92 -38.29 -21.97
N GLY A 527 19.38 -38.96 -20.92
CA GLY A 527 19.76 -38.73 -19.53
C GLY A 527 19.39 -37.36 -18.98
N LEU A 528 18.58 -36.55 -19.68
CA LEU A 528 18.09 -35.26 -19.21
C LEU A 528 16.56 -35.28 -19.11
N HIS A 529 16.06 -34.99 -17.92
CA HIS A 529 14.64 -34.96 -17.61
C HIS A 529 14.25 -33.62 -17.00
N ILE A 530 12.97 -33.24 -17.09
CA ILE A 530 12.45 -32.03 -16.46
C ILE A 530 11.36 -32.43 -15.47
N PHE A 531 11.49 -32.01 -14.22
CA PHE A 531 10.50 -32.20 -13.18
C PHE A 531 9.88 -30.86 -12.82
N ARG A 532 8.62 -30.65 -13.23
CA ARG A 532 7.86 -29.44 -12.92
C ARG A 532 6.98 -29.70 -11.72
N ILE A 533 7.09 -28.87 -10.71
CA ILE A 533 6.28 -28.90 -9.52
C ILE A 533 5.46 -27.62 -9.48
N SER A 534 4.12 -27.76 -9.48
CA SER A 534 3.19 -26.66 -9.26
C SER A 534 2.58 -26.81 -7.89
N CYS A 535 2.87 -25.91 -6.97
CA CYS A 535 2.41 -25.99 -5.58
C CYS A 535 1.58 -24.78 -5.17
N GLY A 536 0.69 -24.97 -4.21
CA GLY A 536 -0.06 -23.91 -3.57
C GLY A 536 0.86 -22.96 -2.81
N TYR A 537 0.44 -21.69 -2.68
CA TYR A 537 1.29 -20.64 -2.07
C TYR A 537 1.52 -20.83 -0.55
N MET A 538 0.72 -21.67 0.12
CA MET A 538 0.92 -22.08 1.53
C MET A 538 1.51 -23.50 1.67
N GLU A 539 1.78 -24.18 0.56
CA GLU A 539 2.27 -25.54 0.59
C GLU A 539 3.77 -25.59 0.86
N ILE A 540 4.18 -26.46 1.76
CA ILE A 540 5.60 -26.76 1.98
C ILE A 540 5.94 -28.00 1.16
N VAL A 541 6.70 -27.80 0.09
CA VAL A 541 7.04 -28.88 -0.84
C VAL A 541 8.34 -29.55 -0.44
N ASP A 542 8.26 -30.84 -0.13
CA ASP A 542 9.43 -31.72 -0.03
C ASP A 542 9.69 -32.38 -1.40
N VAL A 543 10.60 -31.77 -2.16
CA VAL A 543 10.94 -32.23 -3.53
C VAL A 543 11.51 -33.62 -3.53
N VAL A 544 12.34 -33.94 -2.54
CA VAL A 544 12.99 -35.26 -2.41
C VAL A 544 11.93 -36.34 -2.24
N LYS A 545 10.98 -36.12 -1.34
CA LYS A 545 9.86 -37.03 -1.12
C LYS A 545 9.01 -37.26 -2.38
N LEU A 546 8.71 -36.18 -3.11
CA LEU A 546 7.95 -36.28 -4.38
C LEU A 546 8.68 -37.08 -5.45
N LEU A 547 10.01 -37.05 -5.49
CA LEU A 547 10.82 -37.83 -6.41
C LEU A 547 10.89 -39.28 -5.98
N GLN A 548 11.02 -39.55 -4.67
CA GLN A 548 11.03 -40.91 -4.10
C GLN A 548 9.69 -41.63 -4.36
N GLU A 549 8.55 -40.92 -4.28
CA GLU A 549 7.25 -41.45 -4.65
C GLU A 549 7.15 -41.91 -6.12
N LYS A 550 8.03 -41.33 -6.99
CA LYS A 550 8.19 -41.74 -8.40
C LYS A 550 9.32 -42.75 -8.62
N GLY A 551 9.92 -43.29 -7.53
CA GLY A 551 11.01 -44.27 -7.60
C GLY A 551 12.36 -43.68 -8.03
N ILE A 552 12.56 -42.38 -7.82
CA ILE A 552 13.78 -41.66 -8.17
C ILE A 552 14.53 -41.34 -6.87
N ASP A 553 15.74 -41.94 -6.72
CA ASP A 553 16.66 -41.64 -5.63
C ASP A 553 17.76 -40.71 -6.13
N GLU A 554 17.87 -39.55 -5.51
CA GLU A 554 18.91 -38.58 -5.83
C GLU A 554 20.23 -38.91 -5.13
N LYS A 555 21.34 -38.69 -5.83
CA LYS A 555 22.70 -38.76 -5.30
C LYS A 555 23.29 -37.43 -4.95
N THR A 556 22.93 -36.40 -5.72
CA THR A 556 23.49 -35.06 -5.60
C THR A 556 22.45 -34.02 -5.97
N ILE A 557 22.46 -32.91 -5.25
CA ILE A 557 21.60 -31.76 -5.50
C ILE A 557 22.46 -30.54 -5.83
N PHE A 558 22.17 -29.90 -6.95
CA PHE A 558 22.79 -28.66 -7.40
C PHE A 558 21.77 -27.53 -7.37
N TYR A 559 22.17 -26.38 -6.86
CA TYR A 559 21.38 -25.16 -6.90
C TYR A 559 22.29 -23.94 -7.13
N GLY A 560 21.79 -22.98 -7.87
CA GLY A 560 22.48 -21.71 -8.07
C GLY A 560 22.23 -20.76 -6.89
N ILE A 561 23.19 -19.87 -6.61
CA ILE A 561 23.03 -18.82 -5.58
C ILE A 561 21.78 -17.95 -5.84
N GLU A 562 21.40 -17.83 -7.09
CA GLU A 562 20.21 -17.09 -7.57
C GLU A 562 18.87 -17.80 -7.27
N THR A 563 18.89 -19.07 -6.90
CA THR A 563 17.69 -19.86 -6.58
C THR A 563 17.44 -19.99 -5.08
N ILE A 564 18.36 -19.53 -4.26
CA ILE A 564 18.22 -19.42 -2.80
C ILE A 564 17.63 -18.03 -2.47
#